data_881508e21664f40ffed0a2293f04f0f5
#
_entry.id   881508e21664f40ffed0a2293f04f0f5
#
_cell.length_a   1.000
_cell.length_b   1.000
_cell.length_c   1.000
_cell.angle_alpha   90.00
_cell.angle_beta   90.00
_cell.angle_gamma   90.00
#
_symmetry.space_group_name_H-M   'P 1'
#
loop_
_entity.id
_entity.type
_entity.pdbx_description
1 polymer ?
#
loop_
_entity_poly.entity_id
_entity_poly.type
_entity_poly.pdbx_seq_one_letter_code
_entity_poly.pdbx_strand_id
1 'polypeptide(L)'
;VFTPTEGCRVCILTDFDDPAEAMTGLSFLEQEGHEAQKNAFRYFHEGLKNGGHEALGTSGGDLFAHVCTHGSNLDLPDELWNAEGRQLSFDKDIYPNYDIILHIGTYSATAPLTAKCKEFGFRGATMHGMNDVILNSGLAVDYEEVSADAERVRVAMTNADTVEIDFALEDGRVLTASLDLGGQEAQKSHGLCQGKAPDVANLPAGEVYFVPRDANGQFPTKYEDGTLGVLDVVDRDVKRSTLIEGNQATIDAHNARLLDDPMTGTLGELGFGTQVLPVSYQDIQDEKVLGTCHLATGRDDHLGGDIVPEMFKKHENSTHDDILFAPHKTPNFNVKEVRMKRGDQEEVIIENFRPSRYIMDALAAGR
;
A
#
# COMPACT_ATOMS: atom_id res chain seq x y z
N VAL A 1 1.61 6.87 -16.27
CA VAL A 1 0.81 5.75 -15.71
C VAL A 1 -0.07 5.10 -16.79
N PHE A 2 -1.11 5.76 -17.30
CA PHE A 2 -2.20 5.10 -18.06
C PHE A 2 -2.07 5.15 -19.59
N THR A 3 -1.38 6.12 -20.17
CA THR A 3 -1.42 6.38 -21.63
C THR A 3 -2.85 6.22 -22.20
N PRO A 4 -3.80 7.12 -21.82
CA PRO A 4 -5.20 6.98 -22.19
C PRO A 4 -5.39 7.08 -23.71
N THR A 5 -6.36 6.34 -24.25
CA THR A 5 -6.80 6.49 -25.65
C THR A 5 -7.83 7.62 -25.73
N GLU A 6 -8.00 8.20 -26.94
CA GLU A 6 -8.98 9.26 -27.17
C GLU A 6 -10.40 8.83 -26.77
N GLY A 7 -11.08 9.69 -26.03
CA GLY A 7 -12.43 9.46 -25.52
C GLY A 7 -12.53 8.61 -24.25
N CYS A 8 -11.40 8.14 -23.70
CA CYS A 8 -11.35 7.38 -22.46
C CYS A 8 -12.06 8.14 -21.33
N ARG A 9 -13.02 7.49 -20.66
CA ARG A 9 -13.78 8.10 -19.55
C ARG A 9 -13.09 7.85 -18.22
N VAL A 10 -12.88 8.93 -17.46
CA VAL A 10 -12.21 8.91 -16.15
C VAL A 10 -13.23 9.24 -15.06
N CYS A 11 -13.24 8.52 -13.94
CA CYS A 11 -13.90 8.95 -12.72
C CYS A 11 -12.92 9.06 -11.56
N ILE A 12 -13.31 9.85 -10.56
CA ILE A 12 -12.58 10.06 -9.33
C ILE A 12 -13.46 9.57 -8.19
N LEU A 13 -12.91 8.67 -7.39
CA LEU A 13 -13.54 8.11 -6.20
C LEU A 13 -12.85 8.64 -4.96
N THR A 14 -13.64 8.91 -3.94
CA THR A 14 -13.14 9.27 -2.60
C THR A 14 -14.03 8.67 -1.52
N ASP A 15 -13.72 8.89 -0.26
CA ASP A 15 -14.45 8.31 0.86
C ASP A 15 -14.75 9.34 1.97
N PHE A 16 -15.86 9.14 2.67
CA PHE A 16 -16.25 9.90 3.87
C PHE A 16 -17.04 9.00 4.80
N ASP A 17 -17.09 9.34 6.08
CA ASP A 17 -17.99 8.66 7.03
C ASP A 17 -19.46 8.86 6.67
N ASP A 18 -19.83 10.07 6.23
CA ASP A 18 -21.14 10.39 5.64
C ASP A 18 -20.95 11.02 4.24
N PRO A 19 -20.84 10.19 3.19
CA PRO A 19 -20.68 10.70 1.83
C PRO A 19 -21.90 11.44 1.30
N ALA A 20 -23.10 11.16 1.79
CA ALA A 20 -24.29 11.88 1.37
C ALA A 20 -24.26 13.35 1.84
N GLU A 21 -23.85 13.60 3.08
CA GLU A 21 -23.67 14.95 3.62
C GLU A 21 -22.47 15.63 2.94
N ALA A 22 -21.32 14.97 2.90
CA ALA A 22 -20.08 15.52 2.36
C ALA A 22 -20.21 15.96 0.90
N MET A 23 -20.87 15.15 0.07
CA MET A 23 -21.04 15.41 -1.36
C MET A 23 -22.11 16.45 -1.66
N THR A 24 -23.13 16.60 -0.81
CA THR A 24 -24.18 17.60 -1.02
C THR A 24 -23.61 19.02 -0.97
N GLY A 25 -23.60 19.68 -2.13
CA GLY A 25 -23.01 21.02 -2.27
C GLY A 25 -21.49 21.03 -2.03
N LEU A 26 -20.82 19.89 -2.03
CA LEU A 26 -19.37 19.72 -1.76
C LEU A 26 -18.99 20.32 -0.40
N SER A 27 -19.80 20.07 0.63
CA SER A 27 -19.66 20.68 1.97
C SER A 27 -18.30 20.36 2.62
N PHE A 28 -17.66 19.22 2.27
CA PHE A 28 -16.35 18.83 2.78
C PHE A 28 -15.24 19.84 2.44
N LEU A 29 -15.40 20.67 1.41
CA LEU A 29 -14.39 21.67 1.03
C LEU A 29 -14.20 22.75 2.11
N GLU A 30 -15.26 23.04 2.89
CA GLU A 30 -15.26 24.02 3.96
C GLU A 30 -14.94 23.44 5.34
N GLN A 31 -14.89 22.10 5.46
CA GLN A 31 -14.61 21.40 6.71
C GLN A 31 -13.10 21.31 6.97
N GLU A 32 -12.67 21.23 8.23
CA GLU A 32 -11.28 20.90 8.58
C GLU A 32 -11.01 19.43 8.26
N GLY A 33 -9.74 19.08 7.98
CA GLY A 33 -9.35 17.73 7.58
C GLY A 33 -9.67 17.43 6.11
N HIS A 34 -9.86 16.16 5.78
CA HIS A 34 -10.15 15.66 4.42
C HIS A 34 -9.12 16.10 3.36
N GLU A 35 -7.83 16.10 3.71
CA GLU A 35 -6.78 16.60 2.81
C GLU A 35 -6.73 15.80 1.50
N ALA A 36 -6.76 14.47 1.57
CA ALA A 36 -6.75 13.61 0.38
C ALA A 36 -7.97 13.88 -0.52
N GLN A 37 -9.17 14.01 0.07
CA GLN A 37 -10.41 14.26 -0.63
C GLN A 37 -10.45 15.66 -1.27
N LYS A 38 -9.94 16.68 -0.56
CA LYS A 38 -9.78 18.03 -1.11
C LYS A 38 -8.78 18.07 -2.27
N ASN A 39 -7.70 17.30 -2.17
CA ASN A 39 -6.72 17.16 -3.23
C ASN A 39 -7.30 16.40 -4.43
N ALA A 40 -8.12 15.34 -4.20
CA ALA A 40 -8.87 14.66 -5.24
C ALA A 40 -9.78 15.63 -6.03
N PHE A 41 -10.51 16.50 -5.31
CA PHE A 41 -11.33 17.51 -5.95
C PHE A 41 -10.50 18.53 -6.73
N ARG A 42 -9.52 19.18 -6.10
CA ARG A 42 -8.78 20.31 -6.69
C ARG A 42 -7.91 19.91 -7.86
N TYR A 43 -7.14 18.84 -7.71
CA TYR A 43 -6.11 18.49 -8.69
C TYR A 43 -6.62 17.51 -9.76
N PHE A 44 -7.55 16.62 -9.42
CA PHE A 44 -8.06 15.62 -10.35
C PHE A 44 -9.41 16.02 -10.94
N HIS A 45 -10.43 16.26 -10.13
CA HIS A 45 -11.75 16.64 -10.63
C HIS A 45 -11.72 17.99 -11.39
N GLU A 46 -11.31 19.06 -10.71
CA GLU A 46 -11.17 20.38 -11.34
C GLU A 46 -10.05 20.42 -12.38
N GLY A 47 -8.92 19.76 -12.11
CA GLY A 47 -7.80 19.71 -13.03
C GLY A 47 -8.15 19.08 -14.38
N LEU A 48 -8.90 17.97 -14.37
CA LEU A 48 -9.39 17.33 -15.60
C LEU A 48 -10.37 18.24 -16.34
N LYS A 49 -11.32 18.87 -15.66
CA LYS A 49 -12.32 19.78 -16.26
C LYS A 49 -11.71 21.07 -16.78
N ASN A 50 -10.67 21.59 -16.12
CA ASN A 50 -10.00 22.85 -16.48
C ASN A 50 -8.85 22.65 -17.50
N GLY A 51 -9.06 21.83 -18.51
CA GLY A 51 -8.13 21.61 -19.63
C GLY A 51 -7.41 20.27 -19.62
N GLY A 52 -7.45 19.51 -18.52
CA GLY A 52 -6.84 18.17 -18.44
C GLY A 52 -7.44 17.20 -19.46
N HIS A 53 -8.76 17.21 -19.64
CA HIS A 53 -9.43 16.39 -20.65
C HIS A 53 -8.98 16.71 -22.08
N GLU A 54 -8.85 17.97 -22.41
CA GLU A 54 -8.37 18.40 -23.73
C GLU A 54 -6.92 17.96 -23.96
N ALA A 55 -6.07 18.13 -22.94
CA ALA A 55 -4.66 17.76 -23.04
C ALA A 55 -4.43 16.25 -23.15
N LEU A 56 -5.28 15.43 -22.51
CA LEU A 56 -5.14 13.98 -22.43
C LEU A 56 -6.03 13.22 -23.43
N GLY A 57 -6.91 13.90 -24.15
CA GLY A 57 -7.90 13.26 -25.03
C GLY A 57 -8.94 12.42 -24.26
N THR A 58 -9.23 12.76 -22.99
CA THR A 58 -10.14 12.01 -22.10
C THR A 58 -11.47 12.72 -21.90
N SER A 59 -12.38 12.10 -21.15
CA SER A 59 -13.68 12.67 -20.81
C SER A 59 -14.12 12.21 -19.40
N GLY A 60 -15.26 12.69 -18.92
CA GLY A 60 -15.77 12.37 -17.57
C GLY A 60 -15.20 13.33 -16.52
N GLY A 61 -14.31 12.86 -15.66
CA GLY A 61 -13.77 13.60 -14.54
C GLY A 61 -14.79 13.78 -13.41
N ASP A 62 -15.82 12.93 -13.38
CA ASP A 62 -16.88 12.97 -12.36
C ASP A 62 -16.33 12.50 -11.01
N LEU A 63 -16.74 13.22 -9.93
CA LEU A 63 -16.35 12.90 -8.56
C LEU A 63 -17.49 12.17 -7.86
N PHE A 64 -17.13 11.06 -7.23
CA PHE A 64 -18.04 10.24 -6.42
C PHE A 64 -17.42 9.93 -5.07
N ALA A 65 -18.27 9.69 -4.06
CA ALA A 65 -17.80 9.27 -2.75
C ALA A 65 -18.60 8.08 -2.23
N HIS A 66 -17.88 7.15 -1.57
CA HIS A 66 -18.48 6.02 -0.86
C HIS A 66 -18.25 6.15 0.65
N VAL A 67 -18.91 5.31 1.44
CA VAL A 67 -18.68 5.24 2.89
C VAL A 67 -17.26 4.74 3.15
N CYS A 68 -16.54 5.43 4.04
CA CYS A 68 -15.20 5.05 4.46
C CYS A 68 -15.18 3.63 5.04
N THR A 69 -14.24 2.80 4.59
CA THR A 69 -14.16 1.39 5.02
C THR A 69 -13.53 1.20 6.38
N HIS A 70 -12.83 2.21 6.91
CA HIS A 70 -12.05 2.15 8.16
C HIS A 70 -10.99 1.05 8.21
N GLY A 71 -10.54 0.57 7.04
CA GLY A 71 -9.48 -0.43 6.93
C GLY A 71 -8.93 -0.52 5.51
N SER A 72 -7.62 -0.73 5.40
CA SER A 72 -6.96 -0.87 4.10
C SER A 72 -7.37 -2.15 3.38
N ASN A 73 -7.68 -2.01 2.11
CA ASN A 73 -8.00 -3.11 1.20
C ASN A 73 -9.29 -3.89 1.54
N LEU A 74 -10.17 -3.34 2.38
CA LEU A 74 -11.52 -3.86 2.55
C LEU A 74 -12.35 -3.67 1.28
N ASP A 75 -13.29 -4.57 1.06
CA ASP A 75 -14.20 -4.46 -0.08
C ASP A 75 -15.05 -3.20 0.02
N LEU A 76 -15.21 -2.52 -1.12
CA LEU A 76 -15.99 -1.30 -1.19
C LEU A 76 -17.50 -1.62 -1.13
N PRO A 77 -18.31 -0.80 -0.39
CA PRO A 77 -19.76 -0.91 -0.45
C PRO A 77 -20.26 -0.59 -1.88
N ASP A 78 -21.36 -1.20 -2.33
CA ASP A 78 -21.89 -0.90 -3.67
C ASP A 78 -22.45 0.52 -3.79
N GLU A 79 -22.81 1.15 -2.68
CA GLU A 79 -23.44 2.47 -2.65
C GLU A 79 -22.41 3.59 -2.65
N LEU A 80 -22.64 4.60 -3.50
CA LEU A 80 -21.85 5.83 -3.54
C LEU A 80 -22.73 7.03 -3.93
N TRP A 81 -22.19 8.24 -3.76
CA TRP A 81 -22.91 9.50 -4.01
C TRP A 81 -22.14 10.41 -4.95
N ASN A 82 -22.86 11.11 -5.81
CA ASN A 82 -22.30 12.17 -6.66
C ASN A 82 -22.40 13.55 -5.98
N ALA A 83 -21.85 14.58 -6.65
CA ALA A 83 -21.84 15.96 -6.15
C ALA A 83 -23.24 16.62 -6.00
N GLU A 84 -24.26 16.04 -6.61
CA GLU A 84 -25.66 16.45 -6.45
C GLU A 84 -26.37 15.73 -5.29
N GLY A 85 -25.65 14.87 -4.53
CA GLY A 85 -26.18 14.08 -3.43
C GLY A 85 -27.04 12.90 -3.88
N ARG A 86 -26.99 12.53 -5.16
CA ARG A 86 -27.69 11.35 -5.69
C ARG A 86 -26.90 10.08 -5.37
N GLN A 87 -27.59 9.08 -4.81
CA GLN A 87 -27.06 7.75 -4.60
C GLN A 87 -26.99 6.96 -5.92
N LEU A 88 -25.90 6.23 -6.11
CA LEU A 88 -25.56 5.41 -7.27
C LEU A 88 -25.03 4.05 -6.80
N SER A 89 -24.80 3.13 -7.74
CA SER A 89 -24.21 1.79 -7.53
C SER A 89 -22.88 1.68 -8.27
N PHE A 90 -21.86 1.14 -7.61
CA PHE A 90 -20.59 0.85 -8.26
C PHE A 90 -20.78 -0.13 -9.43
N ASP A 91 -21.47 -1.23 -9.20
CA ASP A 91 -21.62 -2.31 -10.19
C ASP A 91 -22.48 -1.89 -11.40
N LYS A 92 -23.45 -0.98 -11.21
CA LYS A 92 -24.38 -0.55 -12.26
C LYS A 92 -23.99 0.75 -12.95
N ASP A 93 -23.51 1.71 -12.16
CA ASP A 93 -23.35 3.09 -12.62
C ASP A 93 -21.88 3.49 -12.84
N ILE A 94 -20.91 2.84 -12.19
CA ILE A 94 -19.50 3.24 -12.23
C ILE A 94 -18.66 2.25 -13.05
N TYR A 95 -18.48 1.02 -12.56
CA TYR A 95 -17.56 0.07 -13.20
C TYR A 95 -17.83 -0.18 -14.68
N PRO A 96 -19.10 -0.30 -15.17
CA PRO A 96 -19.38 -0.50 -16.59
C PRO A 96 -19.21 0.75 -17.45
N ASN A 97 -19.12 1.93 -16.84
CA ASN A 97 -19.25 3.21 -17.55
C ASN A 97 -17.97 4.04 -17.59
N TYR A 98 -16.88 3.61 -16.92
CA TYR A 98 -15.61 4.33 -16.88
C TYR A 98 -14.45 3.41 -17.27
N ASP A 99 -13.52 3.93 -18.07
CA ASP A 99 -12.34 3.21 -18.53
C ASP A 99 -11.17 3.31 -17.57
N ILE A 100 -11.12 4.42 -16.81
CA ILE A 100 -10.09 4.69 -15.78
C ILE A 100 -10.77 5.14 -14.50
N ILE A 101 -10.43 4.48 -13.40
CA ILE A 101 -10.95 4.76 -12.06
C ILE A 101 -9.80 5.18 -11.15
N LEU A 102 -9.86 6.42 -10.64
CA LEU A 102 -8.88 6.96 -9.70
C LEU A 102 -9.49 7.02 -8.31
N HIS A 103 -9.05 6.17 -7.40
CA HIS A 103 -9.47 6.20 -6.00
C HIS A 103 -8.47 6.98 -5.16
N ILE A 104 -8.94 8.08 -4.57
CA ILE A 104 -8.14 8.98 -3.73
C ILE A 104 -8.88 9.17 -2.42
N GLY A 105 -8.54 8.36 -1.45
CA GLY A 105 -9.29 8.26 -0.19
C GLY A 105 -8.40 8.16 1.04
N THR A 106 -9.04 7.82 2.15
CA THR A 106 -8.38 7.65 3.45
C THR A 106 -7.60 6.34 3.52
N TYR A 107 -8.21 5.25 3.02
CA TYR A 107 -7.63 3.91 3.03
C TYR A 107 -7.37 3.37 1.63
N SER A 108 -6.47 2.41 1.51
CA SER A 108 -6.21 1.73 0.24
C SER A 108 -7.43 0.94 -0.24
N ALA A 109 -7.71 1.03 -1.53
CA ALA A 109 -8.72 0.23 -2.22
C ALA A 109 -8.11 -0.65 -3.33
N THR A 110 -6.80 -0.95 -3.25
CA THR A 110 -6.07 -1.67 -4.30
C THR A 110 -6.65 -3.07 -4.51
N ALA A 111 -6.86 -3.84 -3.43
CA ALA A 111 -7.38 -5.20 -3.53
C ALA A 111 -8.80 -5.25 -4.14
N PRO A 112 -9.81 -4.52 -3.62
CA PRO A 112 -11.15 -4.57 -4.20
C PRO A 112 -11.19 -4.05 -5.64
N LEU A 113 -10.48 -2.99 -5.99
CA LEU A 113 -10.43 -2.50 -7.36
C LEU A 113 -9.70 -3.46 -8.31
N THR A 114 -8.66 -4.16 -7.84
CA THR A 114 -7.97 -5.22 -8.62
C THR A 114 -8.90 -6.39 -8.93
N ALA A 115 -9.76 -6.78 -8.00
CA ALA A 115 -10.78 -7.79 -8.25
C ALA A 115 -11.81 -7.29 -9.28
N LYS A 116 -12.36 -6.10 -9.08
CA LYS A 116 -13.41 -5.52 -9.95
C LYS A 116 -12.89 -5.13 -11.33
N CYS A 117 -11.65 -4.68 -11.49
CA CYS A 117 -11.12 -4.36 -12.82
C CYS A 117 -11.07 -5.59 -13.75
N LYS A 118 -10.80 -6.78 -13.20
CA LYS A 118 -10.81 -8.03 -13.97
C LYS A 118 -12.22 -8.42 -14.43
N GLU A 119 -13.23 -8.10 -13.62
CA GLU A 119 -14.63 -8.37 -13.92
C GLU A 119 -15.19 -7.40 -14.97
N PHE A 120 -14.93 -6.10 -14.81
CA PHE A 120 -15.56 -5.04 -15.61
C PHE A 120 -14.67 -4.47 -16.74
N GLY A 121 -13.37 -4.74 -16.72
CA GLY A 121 -12.46 -4.40 -17.81
C GLY A 121 -11.86 -2.98 -17.74
N PHE A 122 -12.02 -2.25 -16.64
CA PHE A 122 -11.41 -0.93 -16.46
C PHE A 122 -9.95 -1.01 -16.01
N ARG A 123 -9.24 0.12 -16.06
CA ARG A 123 -7.94 0.32 -15.40
C ARG A 123 -8.11 1.30 -14.25
N GLY A 124 -7.25 1.21 -13.23
CA GLY A 124 -7.38 2.09 -12.08
C GLY A 124 -6.07 2.47 -11.41
N ALA A 125 -6.15 3.42 -10.50
CA ALA A 125 -5.11 3.70 -9.52
C ALA A 125 -5.72 4.02 -8.17
N THR A 126 -5.00 3.63 -7.12
CA THR A 126 -5.32 3.97 -5.74
C THR A 126 -4.23 4.87 -5.17
N MET A 127 -4.63 5.94 -4.49
CA MET A 127 -3.77 7.00 -3.95
C MET A 127 -4.32 7.43 -2.58
N HIS A 128 -4.19 6.55 -1.57
CA HIS A 128 -4.70 6.86 -0.24
C HIS A 128 -3.76 7.81 0.52
N GLY A 129 -4.30 8.55 1.47
CA GLY A 129 -3.53 9.48 2.30
C GLY A 129 -2.79 10.58 1.52
N MET A 130 -3.23 10.90 0.31
CA MET A 130 -2.55 11.84 -0.59
C MET A 130 -2.49 13.26 0.00
N ASN A 131 -1.26 13.73 0.25
CA ASN A 131 -0.97 15.09 0.70
C ASN A 131 -0.12 15.86 -0.34
N ASP A 132 0.19 17.13 -0.03
CA ASP A 132 0.96 18.01 -0.94
C ASP A 132 2.38 17.50 -1.20
N VAL A 133 3.01 16.81 -0.26
CA VAL A 133 4.35 16.22 -0.46
C VAL A 133 4.27 15.12 -1.52
N ILE A 134 3.29 14.22 -1.41
CA ILE A 134 3.05 13.13 -2.36
C ILE A 134 2.75 13.68 -3.75
N LEU A 135 1.86 14.68 -3.84
CA LEU A 135 1.50 15.32 -5.12
C LEU A 135 2.72 15.90 -5.85
N ASN A 136 3.64 16.51 -5.11
CA ASN A 136 4.81 17.20 -5.68
C ASN A 136 6.07 16.32 -5.72
N SER A 137 6.00 15.06 -5.32
CA SER A 137 7.14 14.13 -5.35
C SER A 137 6.75 12.78 -5.95
N GLY A 138 6.23 11.84 -5.16
CA GLY A 138 5.96 10.48 -5.61
C GLY A 138 4.97 10.36 -6.77
N LEU A 139 4.03 11.30 -6.91
CA LEU A 139 3.12 11.37 -8.06
C LEU A 139 3.68 12.20 -9.23
N ALA A 140 4.73 12.99 -9.01
CA ALA A 140 5.35 13.86 -10.01
C ALA A 140 6.63 13.28 -10.66
N VAL A 141 6.82 11.97 -10.56
CA VAL A 141 7.97 11.23 -11.11
C VAL A 141 7.69 10.67 -12.50
N ASP A 142 8.75 10.28 -13.21
CA ASP A 142 8.64 9.48 -14.42
C ASP A 142 8.45 7.99 -14.06
N TYR A 143 7.24 7.48 -14.27
CA TYR A 143 6.91 6.08 -13.92
C TYR A 143 7.60 5.04 -14.82
N GLU A 144 8.13 5.41 -16.00
CA GLU A 144 9.01 4.51 -16.77
C GLU A 144 10.34 4.32 -16.04
N GLU A 145 10.91 5.38 -15.46
CA GLU A 145 12.12 5.30 -14.63
C GLU A 145 11.85 4.53 -13.32
N VAL A 146 10.73 4.82 -12.64
CA VAL A 146 10.30 4.08 -11.45
C VAL A 146 10.19 2.58 -11.74
N SER A 147 9.53 2.23 -12.85
CA SER A 147 9.38 0.83 -13.26
C SER A 147 10.72 0.17 -13.58
N ALA A 148 11.64 0.91 -14.22
CA ALA A 148 12.97 0.40 -14.56
C ALA A 148 13.82 0.18 -13.31
N ASP A 149 13.80 1.08 -12.35
CA ASP A 149 14.53 0.92 -11.08
C ASP A 149 13.95 -0.22 -10.24
N ALA A 150 12.63 -0.33 -10.13
CA ALA A 150 11.98 -1.46 -9.47
C ALA A 150 12.33 -2.80 -10.15
N GLU A 151 12.41 -2.83 -11.50
CA GLU A 151 12.82 -4.05 -12.22
C GLU A 151 14.23 -4.47 -11.92
N ARG A 152 15.18 -3.54 -11.82
CA ARG A 152 16.56 -3.83 -11.47
C ARG A 152 16.68 -4.46 -10.07
N VAL A 153 15.97 -3.90 -9.09
CA VAL A 153 15.92 -4.45 -7.74
C VAL A 153 15.21 -5.80 -7.73
N ARG A 154 14.08 -5.93 -8.45
CA ARG A 154 13.33 -7.18 -8.58
C ARG A 154 14.22 -8.33 -9.10
N VAL A 155 14.97 -8.08 -10.17
CA VAL A 155 15.90 -9.07 -10.75
C VAL A 155 17.00 -9.43 -9.75
N ALA A 156 17.53 -8.43 -9.03
CA ALA A 156 18.55 -8.66 -8.01
C ALA A 156 18.05 -9.51 -6.85
N MET A 157 16.75 -9.42 -6.49
CA MET A 157 16.16 -10.13 -5.36
C MET A 157 15.42 -11.42 -5.74
N THR A 158 15.11 -11.65 -7.01
CA THR A 158 14.41 -12.85 -7.50
C THR A 158 15.19 -14.15 -7.15
N ASN A 159 14.44 -15.23 -6.90
CA ASN A 159 14.93 -16.55 -6.45
C ASN A 159 15.59 -16.55 -5.06
N ALA A 160 15.26 -15.60 -4.19
CA ALA A 160 15.67 -15.66 -2.80
C ALA A 160 14.99 -16.85 -2.10
N ASP A 161 15.78 -17.67 -1.39
CA ASP A 161 15.24 -18.74 -0.56
C ASP A 161 14.68 -18.18 0.74
N THR A 162 15.46 -17.30 1.41
CA THR A 162 15.07 -16.67 2.66
C THR A 162 15.52 -15.22 2.74
N VAL A 163 14.80 -14.43 3.53
CA VAL A 163 15.23 -13.11 4.00
C VAL A 163 15.21 -13.09 5.52
N GLU A 164 16.29 -12.62 6.13
CA GLU A 164 16.40 -12.37 7.56
C GLU A 164 16.52 -10.86 7.82
N ILE A 165 15.74 -10.35 8.79
CA ILE A 165 15.74 -8.95 9.19
C ILE A 165 16.14 -8.86 10.65
N ASP A 166 17.23 -8.16 10.94
CA ASP A 166 17.68 -7.86 12.30
C ASP A 166 17.21 -6.44 12.70
N PHE A 167 16.49 -6.36 13.80
CA PHE A 167 16.02 -5.14 14.40
C PHE A 167 16.79 -4.84 15.69
N ALA A 168 17.50 -3.73 15.75
CA ALA A 168 18.18 -3.28 16.96
C ALA A 168 17.28 -2.35 17.77
N LEU A 169 17.00 -2.70 19.02
CA LEU A 169 16.21 -1.90 19.95
C LEU A 169 17.11 -0.97 20.76
N GLU A 170 16.56 0.11 21.31
CA GLU A 170 17.29 1.08 22.16
C GLU A 170 17.88 0.43 23.42
N ASP A 171 17.27 -0.62 23.95
CA ASP A 171 17.76 -1.37 25.13
C ASP A 171 18.91 -2.35 24.82
N GLY A 172 19.36 -2.39 23.57
CA GLY A 172 20.49 -3.20 23.10
C GLY A 172 20.09 -4.62 22.66
N ARG A 173 18.82 -5.03 22.79
CA ARG A 173 18.35 -6.28 22.19
C ARG A 173 18.36 -6.20 20.68
N VAL A 174 18.57 -7.36 20.05
CA VAL A 174 18.37 -7.57 18.62
C VAL A 174 17.28 -8.62 18.45
N LEU A 175 16.24 -8.26 17.72
CA LEU A 175 15.20 -9.18 17.30
C LEU A 175 15.48 -9.60 15.87
N THR A 176 15.18 -10.85 15.51
CA THR A 176 15.34 -11.36 14.16
C THR A 176 14.04 -11.97 13.67
N ALA A 177 13.57 -11.54 12.50
CA ALA A 177 12.54 -12.20 11.74
C ALA A 177 13.17 -12.90 10.55
N SER A 178 12.84 -14.18 10.35
CA SER A 178 13.28 -15.01 9.21
C SER A 178 12.07 -15.38 8.38
N LEU A 179 12.09 -15.06 7.09
CA LEU A 179 11.01 -15.29 6.13
C LEU A 179 11.46 -16.28 5.07
N ASP A 180 10.76 -17.38 4.91
CA ASP A 180 10.95 -18.34 3.81
C ASP A 180 10.20 -17.81 2.56
N LEU A 181 10.96 -17.56 1.51
CA LEU A 181 10.43 -17.10 0.21
C LEU A 181 10.40 -18.25 -0.82
N GLY A 182 11.01 -19.40 -0.50
CA GLY A 182 10.99 -20.60 -1.30
C GLY A 182 11.53 -20.46 -2.73
N GLY A 183 12.47 -19.54 -2.97
CA GLY A 183 13.05 -19.30 -4.29
C GLY A 183 12.08 -18.68 -5.30
N GLN A 184 11.01 -18.01 -4.85
CA GLN A 184 10.04 -17.39 -5.74
C GLN A 184 10.61 -16.20 -6.52
N GLU A 185 9.96 -15.86 -7.61
CA GLU A 185 10.21 -14.61 -8.33
C GLU A 185 9.70 -13.43 -7.51
N ALA A 186 10.55 -12.42 -7.31
CA ALA A 186 10.12 -11.17 -6.67
C ALA A 186 9.08 -10.45 -7.56
N GLN A 187 8.12 -9.81 -6.94
CA GLN A 187 7.14 -8.98 -7.62
C GLN A 187 7.52 -7.50 -7.51
N LYS A 188 6.91 -6.64 -8.30
CA LYS A 188 7.12 -5.20 -8.22
C LYS A 188 5.82 -4.43 -8.35
N SER A 189 5.68 -3.36 -7.56
CA SER A 189 4.71 -2.31 -7.75
C SER A 189 5.40 -1.16 -8.50
N HIS A 190 5.06 -0.97 -9.76
CA HIS A 190 5.82 -0.09 -10.67
C HIS A 190 5.02 1.10 -11.23
N GLY A 191 3.75 1.18 -10.91
CA GLY A 191 2.88 2.30 -11.25
C GLY A 191 2.46 2.43 -12.71
N LEU A 192 2.91 1.55 -13.61
CA LEU A 192 2.47 1.56 -15.00
C LEU A 192 1.21 0.70 -15.16
N CYS A 193 0.17 1.31 -15.71
CA CYS A 193 -1.11 0.67 -16.01
C CYS A 193 -1.51 1.00 -17.44
N GLN A 194 -0.61 0.63 -18.38
CA GLN A 194 -0.68 0.99 -19.79
C GLN A 194 -1.47 -0.05 -20.62
N GLY A 195 -1.85 0.33 -21.83
CA GLY A 195 -2.54 -0.57 -22.75
C GLY A 195 -4.04 -0.69 -22.48
N LYS A 196 -4.61 -1.87 -22.74
CA LYS A 196 -6.05 -2.15 -22.59
C LYS A 196 -6.35 -3.24 -21.56
N ALA A 197 -5.33 -3.92 -21.05
CA ALA A 197 -5.53 -4.95 -20.05
C ALA A 197 -6.05 -4.32 -18.76
N PRO A 198 -7.06 -4.92 -18.11
CA PRO A 198 -7.52 -4.48 -16.80
C PRO A 198 -6.39 -4.58 -15.79
N ASP A 199 -6.14 -3.49 -15.06
CA ASP A 199 -5.09 -3.44 -14.06
C ASP A 199 -5.33 -2.27 -13.09
N VAL A 200 -4.76 -2.35 -11.89
CA VAL A 200 -4.83 -1.29 -10.87
C VAL A 200 -3.44 -1.02 -10.32
N ALA A 201 -3.00 0.23 -10.43
CA ALA A 201 -1.74 0.70 -9.85
C ALA A 201 -1.97 1.24 -8.43
N ASN A 202 -1.07 0.89 -7.50
CA ASN A 202 -0.95 1.56 -6.21
C ASN A 202 0.06 2.70 -6.35
N LEU A 203 -0.34 3.95 -6.08
CA LEU A 203 0.45 5.15 -6.32
C LEU A 203 0.57 6.01 -5.05
N PRO A 204 1.76 6.55 -4.75
CA PRO A 204 3.04 6.40 -5.47
C PRO A 204 3.51 4.96 -5.52
N ALA A 205 4.23 4.60 -6.58
CA ALA A 205 4.77 3.28 -6.78
C ALA A 205 6.30 3.25 -6.64
N GLY A 206 6.88 2.07 -6.72
CA GLY A 206 8.32 1.86 -6.65
C GLY A 206 8.74 1.01 -5.46
N GLU A 207 8.29 -0.24 -5.47
CA GLU A 207 8.71 -1.24 -4.50
C GLU A 207 8.91 -2.60 -5.18
N VAL A 208 9.63 -3.46 -4.47
CA VAL A 208 9.76 -4.88 -4.74
C VAL A 208 9.24 -5.64 -3.54
N TYR A 209 8.42 -6.66 -3.78
CA TYR A 209 7.79 -7.40 -2.71
C TYR A 209 7.74 -8.90 -2.95
N PHE A 210 7.48 -9.63 -1.87
CA PHE A 210 7.27 -11.07 -1.83
C PHE A 210 6.07 -11.39 -0.94
N VAL A 211 5.39 -12.49 -1.25
CA VAL A 211 4.44 -13.13 -0.34
C VAL A 211 5.20 -14.26 0.38
N PRO A 212 5.47 -14.16 1.69
CA PRO A 212 6.22 -15.19 2.42
C PRO A 212 5.47 -16.52 2.43
N ARG A 213 6.18 -17.64 2.24
CA ARG A 213 5.62 -19.00 2.40
C ARG A 213 5.52 -19.39 3.85
N ASP A 214 6.53 -18.98 4.62
CA ASP A 214 6.61 -19.18 6.06
C ASP A 214 7.41 -18.03 6.69
N ALA A 215 7.22 -17.82 7.99
CA ALA A 215 7.99 -16.85 8.75
C ALA A 215 8.09 -17.27 10.21
N ASN A 216 9.26 -17.03 10.82
CA ASN A 216 9.51 -17.34 12.21
C ASN A 216 10.40 -16.27 12.85
N GLY A 217 10.26 -16.07 14.17
CA GLY A 217 11.10 -15.15 14.92
C GLY A 217 10.35 -14.01 15.57
N GLN A 218 10.97 -12.84 15.62
CA GLN A 218 10.41 -11.68 16.30
C GLN A 218 10.71 -10.41 15.52
N PHE A 219 9.78 -9.46 15.52
CA PHE A 219 10.01 -8.11 15.04
C PHE A 219 9.27 -7.07 15.90
N PRO A 220 9.79 -5.84 15.99
CA PRO A 220 9.13 -4.79 16.75
C PRO A 220 7.99 -4.16 15.95
N THR A 221 7.02 -3.57 16.66
CA THR A 221 5.99 -2.73 16.04
C THR A 221 5.74 -1.49 16.87
N LYS A 222 5.34 -0.42 16.20
CA LYS A 222 4.85 0.81 16.82
C LYS A 222 3.40 1.01 16.45
N TYR A 223 2.54 1.00 17.46
CA TYR A 223 1.11 1.22 17.31
C TYR A 223 0.79 2.71 17.11
N GLU A 224 -0.40 3.05 16.64
CA GLU A 224 -0.86 4.41 16.37
C GLU A 224 -0.81 5.33 17.61
N ASP A 225 -1.08 4.78 18.80
CA ASP A 225 -1.00 5.52 20.07
C ASP A 225 0.44 5.72 20.57
N GLY A 226 1.44 5.28 19.79
CA GLY A 226 2.87 5.34 20.13
C GLY A 226 3.37 4.17 20.99
N THR A 227 2.51 3.24 21.37
CA THR A 227 2.91 2.02 22.09
C THR A 227 3.88 1.20 21.26
N LEU A 228 4.94 0.69 21.90
CA LEU A 228 5.94 -0.19 21.29
C LEU A 228 5.74 -1.61 21.76
N GLY A 229 5.69 -2.55 20.81
CA GLY A 229 5.55 -3.97 21.07
C GLY A 229 6.58 -4.82 20.33
N VAL A 230 6.68 -6.07 20.74
CA VAL A 230 7.36 -7.15 19.98
C VAL A 230 6.29 -8.12 19.53
N LEU A 231 6.31 -8.47 18.27
CA LEU A 231 5.46 -9.47 17.65
C LEU A 231 6.23 -10.80 17.58
N ASP A 232 5.67 -11.85 18.17
CA ASP A 232 6.20 -13.23 18.11
C ASP A 232 5.56 -13.94 16.92
N VAL A 233 6.36 -14.37 15.95
CA VAL A 233 5.91 -15.05 14.72
C VAL A 233 6.31 -16.51 14.75
N VAL A 234 5.34 -17.39 14.49
CA VAL A 234 5.55 -18.83 14.35
C VAL A 234 4.68 -19.33 13.19
N ASP A 235 5.28 -20.07 12.25
CA ASP A 235 4.59 -20.66 11.11
C ASP A 235 3.78 -19.58 10.33
N ARG A 236 4.43 -18.46 9.98
CA ARG A 236 3.89 -17.31 9.25
C ARG A 236 2.91 -16.43 10.06
N ASP A 237 2.46 -16.87 11.25
CA ASP A 237 1.45 -16.15 12.04
C ASP A 237 2.05 -15.39 13.21
N VAL A 238 1.65 -14.16 13.41
CA VAL A 238 1.85 -13.42 14.66
C VAL A 238 0.99 -14.09 15.73
N LYS A 239 1.64 -14.78 16.66
CA LYS A 239 0.94 -15.49 17.74
C LYS A 239 0.66 -14.61 18.95
N ARG A 240 1.46 -13.57 19.15
CA ARG A 240 1.36 -12.70 20.32
C ARG A 240 2.10 -11.39 20.10
N SER A 241 1.59 -10.32 20.71
CA SER A 241 2.30 -9.09 20.97
C SER A 241 2.70 -8.98 22.43
N THR A 242 3.91 -8.46 22.71
CA THR A 242 4.45 -8.21 24.05
C THR A 242 4.88 -6.75 24.17
N LEU A 243 4.52 -6.09 25.28
CA LEU A 243 4.82 -4.69 25.52
C LEU A 243 6.33 -4.45 25.69
N ILE A 244 6.86 -3.45 24.97
CA ILE A 244 8.16 -2.83 25.27
C ILE A 244 7.94 -1.58 26.11
N GLU A 245 7.13 -0.64 25.61
CA GLU A 245 6.85 0.67 26.22
C GLU A 245 5.47 1.16 25.79
N GLY A 246 4.77 1.89 26.67
CA GLY A 246 3.49 2.52 26.39
C GLY A 246 2.31 1.85 27.05
N ASN A 247 1.22 1.63 26.34
CA ASN A 247 -0.07 1.23 26.88
C ASN A 247 -0.30 -0.29 26.81
N GLN A 248 -0.41 -0.96 27.96
CA GLN A 248 -0.72 -2.40 28.02
C GLN A 248 -2.08 -2.73 27.37
N ALA A 249 -3.07 -1.83 27.46
CA ALA A 249 -4.38 -2.09 26.88
C ALA A 249 -4.34 -2.19 25.34
N THR A 250 -3.44 -1.49 24.67
CA THR A 250 -3.20 -1.60 23.23
C THR A 250 -2.67 -2.98 22.86
N ILE A 251 -1.71 -3.49 23.63
CA ILE A 251 -1.18 -4.85 23.47
C ILE A 251 -2.26 -5.92 23.73
N ASP A 252 -3.05 -5.74 24.80
CA ASP A 252 -4.12 -6.67 25.14
C ASP A 252 -5.21 -6.70 24.06
N ALA A 253 -5.57 -5.54 23.49
CA ALA A 253 -6.52 -5.44 22.39
C ALA A 253 -6.01 -6.15 21.12
N HIS A 254 -4.72 -5.95 20.76
CA HIS A 254 -4.11 -6.65 19.63
C HIS A 254 -4.09 -8.17 19.87
N ASN A 255 -3.68 -8.62 21.03
CA ASN A 255 -3.70 -10.05 21.38
C ASN A 255 -5.12 -10.64 21.35
N ALA A 256 -6.12 -9.88 21.79
CA ALA A 256 -7.53 -10.31 21.71
C ALA A 256 -7.99 -10.44 20.25
N ARG A 257 -7.58 -9.51 19.34
CA ARG A 257 -7.86 -9.58 17.89
C ARG A 257 -7.22 -10.85 17.29
N LEU A 258 -5.94 -11.10 17.56
CA LEU A 258 -5.22 -12.29 17.09
C LEU A 258 -5.85 -13.59 17.55
N LEU A 259 -6.35 -13.63 18.80
CA LEU A 259 -7.03 -14.80 19.37
C LEU A 259 -8.42 -15.00 18.77
N ASP A 260 -9.17 -13.90 18.55
CA ASP A 260 -10.51 -13.96 17.94
C ASP A 260 -10.43 -14.34 16.47
N ASP A 261 -9.52 -13.72 15.70
CA ASP A 261 -9.36 -13.95 14.28
C ASP A 261 -7.88 -14.08 13.90
N PRO A 262 -7.29 -15.29 13.96
CA PRO A 262 -5.85 -15.49 13.72
C PRO A 262 -5.36 -15.04 12.34
N MET A 263 -6.24 -15.03 11.33
CA MET A 263 -5.87 -14.57 9.97
C MET A 263 -5.40 -13.11 9.95
N THR A 264 -5.83 -12.29 10.93
CA THR A 264 -5.36 -10.89 11.05
C THR A 264 -3.88 -10.77 11.41
N GLY A 265 -3.25 -11.85 11.85
CA GLY A 265 -1.83 -11.91 12.19
C GLY A 265 -0.98 -12.66 11.17
N THR A 266 -1.57 -13.26 10.15
CA THR A 266 -0.79 -14.01 9.14
C THR A 266 -0.02 -13.03 8.24
N LEU A 267 1.30 -13.22 8.12
CA LEU A 267 2.15 -12.36 7.27
C LEU A 267 1.80 -12.57 5.80
N GLY A 268 1.38 -11.51 5.13
CA GLY A 268 0.97 -11.48 3.71
C GLY A 268 2.00 -10.85 2.79
N GLU A 269 2.92 -10.03 3.32
CA GLU A 269 3.89 -9.33 2.49
C GLU A 269 5.21 -9.06 3.21
N LEU A 270 6.28 -9.05 2.41
CA LEU A 270 7.58 -8.46 2.70
C LEU A 270 7.93 -7.51 1.55
N GLY A 271 7.98 -6.21 1.80
CA GLY A 271 8.23 -5.19 0.78
C GLY A 271 9.48 -4.34 1.04
N PHE A 272 10.05 -3.79 -0.04
CA PHE A 272 11.26 -2.97 -0.07
C PHE A 272 11.09 -1.77 -1.00
N GLY A 273 11.30 -0.56 -0.48
CA GLY A 273 11.28 0.67 -1.27
C GLY A 273 12.47 0.75 -2.25
N THR A 274 12.22 1.30 -3.44
CA THR A 274 13.23 1.41 -4.51
C THR A 274 13.49 2.85 -4.96
N GLN A 275 12.78 3.85 -4.39
CA GLN A 275 12.78 5.21 -4.88
C GLN A 275 13.47 6.19 -3.94
N VAL A 276 14.05 7.24 -4.49
CA VAL A 276 14.60 8.37 -3.72
C VAL A 276 13.52 9.46 -3.64
N LEU A 277 12.77 9.46 -2.53
CA LEU A 277 11.65 10.37 -2.30
C LEU A 277 11.82 11.09 -0.95
N PRO A 278 11.25 12.30 -0.80
CA PRO A 278 11.14 12.94 0.50
C PRO A 278 10.18 12.19 1.42
N VAL A 279 10.38 12.30 2.71
CA VAL A 279 9.44 11.79 3.71
C VAL A 279 8.12 12.56 3.60
N SER A 280 7.02 11.83 3.45
CA SER A 280 5.67 12.40 3.33
C SER A 280 4.85 12.33 4.61
N TYR A 281 5.28 11.50 5.57
CA TYR A 281 4.53 11.10 6.76
C TYR A 281 3.21 10.36 6.42
N GLN A 282 3.19 9.78 5.21
CA GLN A 282 2.14 8.86 4.76
C GLN A 282 2.81 7.57 4.30
N ASP A 283 2.36 6.44 4.85
CA ASP A 283 3.00 5.14 4.62
C ASP A 283 3.05 4.77 3.14
N ILE A 284 2.00 5.09 2.38
CA ILE A 284 1.93 4.82 0.94
C ILE A 284 3.13 5.34 0.12
N GLN A 285 3.71 6.47 0.49
CA GLN A 285 4.94 6.96 -0.14
C GLN A 285 6.19 6.52 0.61
N ASP A 286 6.14 6.55 1.94
CA ASP A 286 7.33 6.36 2.76
C ASP A 286 7.85 4.91 2.69
N GLU A 287 6.99 3.94 2.39
CA GLU A 287 7.36 2.55 2.10
C GLU A 287 8.08 2.36 0.76
N LYS A 288 7.92 3.32 -0.18
CA LYS A 288 8.60 3.29 -1.48
C LYS A 288 10.02 3.86 -1.42
N VAL A 289 10.42 4.43 -0.27
CA VAL A 289 11.73 5.06 -0.09
C VAL A 289 12.83 3.99 -0.02
N LEU A 290 13.87 4.17 -0.80
CA LEU A 290 15.01 3.27 -0.87
C LEU A 290 15.71 3.16 0.50
N GLY A 291 15.84 1.94 1.01
CA GLY A 291 16.38 1.65 2.34
C GLY A 291 15.31 1.44 3.42
N THR A 292 14.03 1.60 3.11
CA THR A 292 12.93 1.15 3.97
C THR A 292 12.53 -0.29 3.64
N CYS A 293 11.90 -0.95 4.58
CA CYS A 293 11.19 -2.20 4.36
C CYS A 293 9.90 -2.21 5.19
N HIS A 294 8.97 -3.06 4.80
CA HIS A 294 7.75 -3.29 5.56
C HIS A 294 7.38 -4.76 5.56
N LEU A 295 6.63 -5.14 6.56
CA LEU A 295 5.93 -6.41 6.66
C LEU A 295 4.43 -6.09 6.68
N ALA A 296 3.60 -6.88 6.03
CA ALA A 296 2.16 -6.73 6.16
C ALA A 296 1.52 -8.00 6.72
N THR A 297 0.41 -7.81 7.43
CA THR A 297 -0.42 -8.89 7.93
C THR A 297 -1.82 -8.84 7.32
N GLY A 298 -2.46 -10.00 7.24
CA GLY A 298 -3.82 -10.13 6.74
C GLY A 298 -3.90 -10.47 5.25
N ARG A 299 -4.86 -9.90 4.55
CA ARG A 299 -5.21 -10.18 3.16
C ARG A 299 -4.04 -9.98 2.19
N ASP A 300 -3.78 -10.96 1.29
CA ASP A 300 -2.68 -10.89 0.33
C ASP A 300 -3.04 -11.38 -1.10
N ASP A 301 -4.31 -11.68 -1.36
CA ASP A 301 -4.79 -12.21 -2.65
C ASP A 301 -4.50 -11.27 -3.84
N HIS A 302 -4.50 -9.97 -3.61
CA HIS A 302 -4.16 -8.96 -4.62
C HIS A 302 -2.66 -8.90 -4.95
N LEU A 303 -1.82 -9.47 -4.08
CA LEU A 303 -0.37 -9.60 -4.26
C LEU A 303 0.04 -10.96 -4.84
N GLY A 304 -0.95 -11.83 -5.10
CA GLY A 304 -0.73 -13.19 -5.57
C GLY A 304 -0.60 -14.23 -4.47
N GLY A 305 -0.94 -13.87 -3.23
CA GLY A 305 -1.04 -14.77 -2.10
C GLY A 305 -2.34 -15.56 -2.06
N ASP A 306 -2.56 -16.26 -0.97
CA ASP A 306 -3.66 -17.19 -0.76
C ASP A 306 -4.66 -16.75 0.33
N ILE A 307 -4.39 -15.62 1.00
CA ILE A 307 -5.26 -15.11 2.06
C ILE A 307 -6.34 -14.23 1.44
N VAL A 308 -7.55 -14.80 1.35
CA VAL A 308 -8.75 -14.15 0.80
C VAL A 308 -9.70 -13.69 1.90
N PRO A 309 -10.61 -12.73 1.64
CA PRO A 309 -11.55 -12.20 2.64
C PRO A 309 -12.38 -13.28 3.36
N GLU A 310 -12.74 -14.36 2.65
CA GLU A 310 -13.55 -15.46 3.16
C GLU A 310 -12.86 -16.30 4.25
N MET A 311 -11.53 -16.18 4.40
CA MET A 311 -10.75 -16.87 5.43
C MET A 311 -10.83 -16.17 6.79
N PHE A 312 -11.24 -14.91 6.82
CA PHE A 312 -11.40 -14.15 8.06
C PHE A 312 -12.72 -14.48 8.73
N LYS A 313 -12.70 -14.49 10.06
CA LYS A 313 -13.91 -14.73 10.87
C LYS A 313 -14.97 -13.66 10.66
N LYS A 314 -14.53 -12.44 10.40
CA LYS A 314 -15.37 -11.28 10.08
C LYS A 314 -14.81 -10.56 8.88
N HIS A 315 -15.70 -10.12 7.99
CA HIS A 315 -15.31 -9.39 6.79
C HIS A 315 -14.53 -8.09 7.10
N GLU A 316 -14.92 -7.38 8.14
CA GLU A 316 -14.22 -6.17 8.62
C GLU A 316 -12.78 -6.41 9.11
N ASN A 317 -12.38 -7.66 9.32
CA ASN A 317 -11.03 -8.05 9.69
C ASN A 317 -10.14 -8.38 8.47
N SER A 318 -10.70 -8.47 7.25
CA SER A 318 -9.97 -8.85 6.03
C SER A 318 -9.16 -7.68 5.46
N THR A 319 -8.50 -6.95 6.35
CA THR A 319 -7.58 -5.86 6.00
C THR A 319 -6.24 -6.40 5.53
N HIS A 320 -5.48 -5.54 4.85
CA HIS A 320 -4.04 -5.68 4.60
C HIS A 320 -3.36 -4.55 5.37
N ASP A 321 -2.66 -4.90 6.44
CA ASP A 321 -2.13 -3.93 7.40
C ASP A 321 -0.60 -3.88 7.32
N ASP A 322 -0.05 -2.81 6.71
CA ASP A 322 1.38 -2.58 6.57
C ASP A 322 2.02 -2.12 7.87
N ILE A 323 3.16 -2.72 8.19
CA ILE A 323 4.02 -2.37 9.31
C ILE A 323 5.33 -1.83 8.73
N LEU A 324 5.38 -0.53 8.52
CA LEU A 324 6.52 0.15 7.90
C LEU A 324 7.66 0.38 8.89
N PHE A 325 8.87 0.03 8.46
CA PHE A 325 10.12 0.34 9.14
C PHE A 325 10.87 1.44 8.38
N ALA A 326 10.89 2.63 8.95
CA ALA A 326 11.54 3.81 8.39
C ALA A 326 12.10 4.70 9.51
N PRO A 327 13.22 5.43 9.31
CA PRO A 327 13.89 6.18 10.37
C PRO A 327 13.00 7.19 11.10
N HIS A 328 12.10 7.84 10.36
CA HIS A 328 11.20 8.86 10.92
C HIS A 328 9.98 8.25 11.62
N LYS A 329 9.52 7.07 11.17
CA LYS A 329 8.35 6.40 11.73
C LYS A 329 8.69 5.57 12.96
N THR A 330 9.82 4.89 12.92
CA THR A 330 10.25 3.97 13.98
C THR A 330 11.60 4.37 14.59
N PRO A 331 11.71 5.59 15.17
CA PRO A 331 12.99 6.09 15.71
C PRO A 331 13.48 5.27 16.90
N ASN A 332 12.61 4.53 17.59
CA ASN A 332 12.91 3.73 18.78
C ASN A 332 13.60 2.39 18.48
N PHE A 333 13.66 2.00 17.21
CA PHE A 333 14.39 0.80 16.77
C PHE A 333 14.88 0.97 15.33
N ASN A 334 15.95 0.27 15.01
CA ASN A 334 16.62 0.36 13.72
C ASN A 334 16.54 -0.96 12.97
N VAL A 335 16.26 -0.94 11.68
CA VAL A 335 16.56 -2.05 10.79
C VAL A 335 18.08 -2.11 10.65
N LYS A 336 18.70 -2.94 11.50
CA LYS A 336 20.16 -3.06 11.57
C LYS A 336 20.71 -3.65 10.29
N GLU A 337 20.13 -4.76 9.85
CA GLU A 337 20.55 -5.47 8.64
C GLU A 337 19.40 -6.29 8.07
N VAL A 338 19.29 -6.32 6.74
CA VAL A 338 18.46 -7.26 5.98
C VAL A 338 19.38 -8.11 5.13
N ARG A 339 19.34 -9.42 5.33
CA ARG A 339 20.14 -10.41 4.58
C ARG A 339 19.22 -11.30 3.74
N MET A 340 19.58 -11.49 2.50
CA MET A 340 18.94 -12.40 1.56
C MET A 340 19.84 -13.60 1.27
N LYS A 341 19.29 -14.80 1.28
CA LYS A 341 20.02 -16.05 0.98
C LYS A 341 19.49 -16.72 -0.28
N ARG A 342 20.41 -17.27 -1.09
CA ARG A 342 20.16 -18.15 -2.24
C ARG A 342 21.16 -19.31 -2.20
N GLY A 343 20.70 -20.51 -1.85
CA GLY A 343 21.61 -21.62 -1.57
C GLY A 343 22.66 -21.22 -0.53
N ASP A 344 23.94 -21.33 -0.89
CA ASP A 344 25.07 -20.96 -0.03
C ASP A 344 25.47 -19.48 -0.13
N GLN A 345 24.81 -18.68 -0.97
CA GLN A 345 25.13 -17.26 -1.14
C GLN A 345 24.27 -16.41 -0.22
N GLU A 346 24.89 -15.43 0.42
CA GLU A 346 24.22 -14.43 1.26
C GLU A 346 24.60 -13.04 0.77
N GLU A 347 23.59 -12.19 0.61
CA GLU A 347 23.73 -10.79 0.20
C GLU A 347 23.02 -9.88 1.21
N VAL A 348 23.68 -8.82 1.62
CA VAL A 348 23.06 -7.77 2.42
C VAL A 348 22.26 -6.86 1.50
N ILE A 349 21.00 -6.59 1.85
CA ILE A 349 20.06 -5.74 1.09
C ILE A 349 20.00 -4.34 1.70
N ILE A 350 19.87 -4.26 3.03
CA ILE A 350 19.77 -3.01 3.79
C ILE A 350 20.71 -3.07 4.98
N GLU A 351 21.41 -1.96 5.29
CA GLU A 351 22.17 -1.73 6.51
C GLU A 351 21.75 -0.38 7.13
N ASN A 352 21.23 -0.40 8.35
CA ASN A 352 20.88 0.82 9.09
C ASN A 352 20.00 1.79 8.26
N PHE A 353 18.91 1.29 7.69
CA PHE A 353 18.01 2.01 6.79
C PHE A 353 18.67 2.57 5.52
N ARG A 354 19.77 1.99 5.08
CA ARG A 354 20.46 2.38 3.85
C ARG A 354 20.53 1.18 2.90
N PRO A 355 20.33 1.42 1.60
CA PRO A 355 20.53 0.37 0.62
C PRO A 355 21.99 -0.09 0.67
N SER A 356 22.22 -1.38 0.61
CA SER A 356 23.56 -1.95 0.55
C SER A 356 24.25 -1.66 -0.79
N ARG A 357 25.54 -1.97 -0.85
CA ARG A 357 26.26 -1.89 -2.11
C ARG A 357 25.67 -2.81 -3.17
N TYR A 358 25.21 -4.00 -2.79
CA TYR A 358 24.58 -4.95 -3.71
C TYR A 358 23.36 -4.33 -4.42
N ILE A 359 22.47 -3.68 -3.68
CA ILE A 359 21.30 -2.98 -4.24
C ILE A 359 21.69 -1.76 -5.07
N MET A 360 22.69 -0.99 -4.62
CA MET A 360 23.17 0.18 -5.37
C MET A 360 23.84 -0.22 -6.68
N ASP A 361 24.61 -1.31 -6.72
CA ASP A 361 25.19 -1.85 -7.95
C ASP A 361 24.11 -2.37 -8.91
N ALA A 362 23.05 -3.00 -8.39
CA ALA A 362 21.89 -3.41 -9.19
C ALA A 362 21.17 -2.21 -9.83
N LEU A 363 20.91 -1.15 -9.06
CA LEU A 363 20.29 0.09 -9.57
C LEU A 363 21.17 0.82 -10.60
N ALA A 364 22.49 0.71 -10.49
CA ALA A 364 23.44 1.29 -11.44
C ALA A 364 23.57 0.48 -12.74
N ALA A 365 23.19 -0.79 -12.72
CA ALA A 365 23.32 -1.68 -13.89
C ALA A 365 22.35 -1.24 -15.00
N GLY A 366 22.92 -0.85 -16.15
CA GLY A 366 22.13 -0.48 -17.34
C GLY A 366 21.66 0.99 -17.39
N ARG A 367 22.20 1.88 -16.50
CA ARG A 367 22.09 3.33 -16.65
C ARG A 367 23.11 3.86 -17.63
#